data_582183385e084040362384c67dc76313
#
_entry.id   582183385e084040362384c67dc76313
#
_cell.length_a   1.000
_cell.length_b   1.000
_cell.length_c   1.000
_cell.angle_alpha   90.00
_cell.angle_beta   90.00
_cell.angle_gamma   90.00
#
_symmetry.space_group_name_H-M   'P 1'
#
loop_
_entity.id
_entity.type
_entity.pdbx_description
1 polymer ?
#
loop_
_entity_poly.entity_id
_entity_poly.type
_entity_poly.pdbx_seq_one_letter_code
_entity_poly.pdbx_strand_id
1 'polypeptide(L)'
;MGFKPILGLDLGMCTLGIAISRSGHMASPLENMHFPNGKFDDCYPRVIQYIRDNFIGSVVLGRPCFPSGDPSPMTETVLGFKAELEKRLSEANLKIDIVLQDEQYSTLEAASLMHDENLSHKKQKPKIDQVAACVILERYLRKNGYDVW
;
A
#
# COMPACT_ATOMS: atom_id res chain seq x y z
N MET A 1 -4.25 -22.22 14.79
CA MET A 1 -4.18 -20.80 14.58
C MET A 1 -3.11 -20.43 13.59
N GLY A 2 -3.51 -20.27 12.36
CA GLY A 2 -2.59 -19.97 11.30
C GLY A 2 -2.35 -18.48 11.15
N PHE A 3 -1.43 -18.15 10.26
CA PHE A 3 -1.17 -16.80 9.85
C PHE A 3 -2.41 -16.22 9.14
N LYS A 4 -2.80 -15.02 9.52
CA LYS A 4 -3.89 -14.33 8.85
C LYS A 4 -3.31 -13.50 7.69
N PRO A 5 -3.90 -13.57 6.50
CA PRO A 5 -3.40 -12.78 5.38
C PRO A 5 -3.34 -11.29 5.69
N ILE A 6 -2.37 -10.63 5.10
CA ILE A 6 -2.14 -9.19 5.28
C ILE A 6 -2.24 -8.52 3.92
N LEU A 7 -2.96 -7.40 3.88
CA LEU A 7 -3.12 -6.61 2.67
C LEU A 7 -2.15 -5.42 2.71
N GLY A 8 -1.46 -5.18 1.61
CA GLY A 8 -0.57 -4.02 1.48
C GLY A 8 -1.15 -3.00 0.53
N LEU A 9 -1.07 -1.73 0.89
CA LEU A 9 -1.63 -0.64 0.09
C LEU A 9 -0.57 0.44 -0.15
N ASP A 10 -0.48 0.87 -1.40
CA ASP A 10 0.36 2.00 -1.80
C ASP A 10 -0.51 3.04 -2.50
N LEU A 11 -0.79 4.14 -1.78
CA LEU A 11 -1.71 5.17 -2.25
C LEU A 11 -0.98 6.30 -2.97
N GLY A 12 -1.40 6.58 -4.19
CA GLY A 12 -1.04 7.80 -4.92
C GLY A 12 -2.27 8.67 -5.13
N MET A 13 -2.10 9.83 -5.74
CA MET A 13 -3.23 10.73 -5.99
C MET A 13 -4.19 10.19 -7.04
N CYS A 14 -3.71 9.35 -7.94
CA CYS A 14 -4.51 8.78 -9.03
C CYS A 14 -4.48 7.26 -9.05
N THR A 15 -3.77 6.62 -8.13
CA THR A 15 -3.60 5.17 -8.14
C THR A 15 -3.61 4.60 -6.73
N LEU A 16 -3.99 3.33 -6.64
CA LEU A 16 -3.86 2.55 -5.40
C LEU A 16 -3.33 1.17 -5.79
N GLY A 17 -2.09 0.90 -5.41
CA GLY A 17 -1.52 -0.43 -5.56
C GLY A 17 -1.95 -1.32 -4.40
N ILE A 18 -2.38 -2.53 -4.70
CA ILE A 18 -2.87 -3.49 -3.71
C ILE A 18 -2.09 -4.80 -3.84
N ALA A 19 -1.55 -5.24 -2.73
CA ALA A 19 -0.81 -6.50 -2.65
C ALA A 19 -1.30 -7.32 -1.47
N ILE A 20 -1.00 -8.59 -1.47
CA ILE A 20 -1.41 -9.49 -0.40
C ILE A 20 -0.26 -10.43 -0.03
N SER A 21 -0.16 -10.73 1.26
CA SER A 21 0.66 -11.84 1.72
C SER A 21 -0.25 -12.85 2.42
N ARG A 22 -0.34 -14.04 1.84
CA ARG A 22 -1.17 -15.12 2.37
C ARG A 22 -0.42 -16.00 3.37
N SER A 23 0.90 -15.98 3.30
CA SER A 23 1.74 -16.86 4.12
C SER A 23 2.65 -16.15 5.09
N GLY A 24 2.88 -14.86 4.91
CA GLY A 24 3.90 -14.12 5.66
C GLY A 24 5.29 -14.24 5.06
N HIS A 25 5.48 -15.03 4.00
CA HIS A 25 6.78 -15.27 3.39
C HIS A 25 6.99 -14.47 2.11
N MET A 26 5.92 -14.14 1.41
CA MET A 26 6.02 -13.37 0.17
C MET A 26 4.77 -12.53 -0.02
N ALA A 27 4.91 -11.46 -0.78
CA ALA A 27 3.81 -10.61 -1.18
C ALA A 27 3.55 -10.79 -2.67
N SER A 28 2.27 -10.79 -3.04
CA SER A 28 1.84 -10.92 -4.43
C SER A 28 0.97 -9.73 -4.80
N PRO A 29 1.11 -9.19 -6.03
CA PRO A 29 0.26 -8.08 -6.44
C PRO A 29 -1.17 -8.57 -6.71
N LEU A 30 -2.15 -7.75 -6.34
CA LEU A 30 -3.55 -8.05 -6.62
C LEU A 30 -4.11 -7.13 -7.69
N GLU A 31 -3.90 -5.84 -7.54
CA GLU A 31 -4.50 -4.88 -8.45
C GLU A 31 -3.78 -3.55 -8.35
N ASN A 32 -3.82 -2.78 -9.42
CA ASN A 32 -3.43 -1.37 -9.38
C ASN A 32 -4.63 -0.56 -9.88
N MET A 33 -5.34 0.07 -8.94
CA MET A 33 -6.51 0.87 -9.27
C MET A 33 -6.09 2.22 -9.83
N HIS A 34 -6.87 2.71 -10.79
CA HIS A 34 -6.69 4.04 -11.36
C HIS A 34 -7.98 4.84 -11.16
N PHE A 35 -7.86 6.09 -10.77
CA PHE A 35 -9.01 6.96 -10.52
C PHE A 35 -8.61 8.42 -10.75
N PRO A 36 -9.59 9.32 -10.91
CA PRO A 36 -9.29 10.74 -11.04
C PRO A 36 -8.59 11.29 -9.81
N ASN A 37 -7.74 12.28 -9.99
CA ASN A 37 -6.91 12.86 -8.94
C ASN A 37 -7.72 13.15 -7.66
N GLY A 38 -7.31 12.55 -6.57
CA GLY A 38 -7.92 12.75 -5.26
C GLY A 38 -9.29 12.12 -5.05
N LYS A 39 -9.80 11.37 -6.02
CA LYS A 39 -11.12 10.73 -5.94
C LYS A 39 -11.01 9.30 -5.40
N PHE A 40 -10.90 9.19 -4.08
CA PHE A 40 -10.65 7.89 -3.42
C PHE A 40 -11.91 7.08 -3.12
N ASP A 41 -13.08 7.58 -3.46
CA ASP A 41 -14.35 6.95 -3.07
C ASP A 41 -14.48 5.50 -3.49
N ASP A 42 -13.98 5.15 -4.68
CA ASP A 42 -14.07 3.78 -5.19
C ASP A 42 -13.05 2.85 -4.53
N CYS A 43 -12.03 3.41 -3.89
CA CYS A 43 -10.98 2.62 -3.24
C CYS A 43 -11.52 1.88 -2.01
N TYR A 44 -12.33 2.53 -1.22
CA TYR A 44 -12.79 1.98 0.06
C TYR A 44 -13.60 0.70 -0.11
N PRO A 45 -14.64 0.67 -0.96
CA PRO A 45 -15.38 -0.59 -1.13
C PRO A 45 -14.53 -1.69 -1.75
N ARG A 46 -13.59 -1.33 -2.62
CA ARG A 46 -12.71 -2.31 -3.25
C ARG A 46 -11.79 -2.96 -2.23
N VAL A 47 -11.19 -2.16 -1.37
CA VAL A 47 -10.32 -2.66 -0.30
C VAL A 47 -11.11 -3.54 0.67
N ILE A 48 -12.30 -3.10 1.06
CA ILE A 48 -13.17 -3.87 1.95
C ILE A 48 -13.55 -5.21 1.32
N GLN A 49 -13.81 -5.24 0.02
CA GLN A 49 -14.12 -6.47 -0.69
C GLN A 49 -12.94 -7.45 -0.61
N TYR A 50 -11.71 -6.98 -0.84
CA TYR A 50 -10.53 -7.83 -0.71
C TYR A 50 -10.36 -8.35 0.71
N ILE A 51 -10.63 -7.50 1.70
CA ILE A 51 -10.54 -7.89 3.12
C ILE A 51 -11.49 -9.04 3.42
N ARG A 52 -12.73 -8.95 2.95
CA ARG A 52 -13.74 -10.00 3.18
C ARG A 52 -13.41 -11.27 2.41
N ASP A 53 -13.07 -11.13 1.13
CA ASP A 53 -12.85 -12.29 0.26
C ASP A 53 -11.63 -13.11 0.64
N ASN A 54 -10.64 -12.48 1.25
CA ASN A 54 -9.37 -13.13 1.57
C ASN A 54 -9.15 -13.30 3.08
N PHE A 55 -10.15 -13.01 3.88
CA PHE A 55 -10.05 -13.12 5.35
C PHE A 55 -8.84 -12.36 5.92
N ILE A 56 -8.66 -11.14 5.44
CA ILE A 56 -7.52 -10.30 5.85
C ILE A 56 -7.59 -10.00 7.35
N GLY A 57 -6.46 -10.17 8.03
CA GLY A 57 -6.34 -9.88 9.47
C GLY A 57 -5.85 -8.47 9.76
N SER A 58 -5.06 -7.90 8.86
CA SER A 58 -4.56 -6.54 9.03
C SER A 58 -4.22 -5.94 7.67
N VAL A 59 -4.14 -4.61 7.63
CA VAL A 59 -3.79 -3.84 6.43
C VAL A 59 -2.53 -3.04 6.73
N VAL A 60 -1.56 -3.08 5.83
CA VAL A 60 -0.34 -2.29 5.90
C VAL A 60 -0.44 -1.20 4.85
N LEU A 61 -0.43 0.05 5.28
CA LEU A 61 -0.53 1.22 4.40
C LEU A 61 0.80 1.94 4.37
N GLY A 62 1.35 2.15 3.18
CA GLY A 62 2.59 2.88 3.03
C GLY A 62 2.43 4.33 3.46
N ARG A 63 3.36 4.81 4.26
CA ARG A 63 3.40 6.21 4.68
C ARG A 63 4.61 6.87 4.01
N PRO A 64 4.38 7.63 2.93
CA PRO A 64 5.51 8.30 2.26
C PRO A 64 6.08 9.39 3.15
N CYS A 65 7.41 9.47 3.18
CA CYS A 65 8.11 10.49 3.94
C CYS A 65 9.45 10.77 3.27
N PHE A 66 10.03 11.94 3.58
CA PHE A 66 11.36 12.28 3.10
C PHE A 66 12.44 11.40 3.76
N PRO A 67 13.63 11.30 3.17
CA PRO A 67 14.71 10.51 3.78
C PRO A 67 15.05 10.91 5.21
N SER A 68 14.78 12.16 5.59
CA SER A 68 14.94 12.64 6.96
C SER A 68 13.90 12.08 7.91
N GLY A 69 12.83 11.44 7.39
CA GLY A 69 11.70 11.02 8.17
C GLY A 69 10.59 12.05 8.28
N ASP A 70 10.80 13.24 7.74
CA ASP A 70 9.81 14.32 7.79
C ASP A 70 8.61 14.00 6.88
N PRO A 71 7.41 14.48 7.26
CA PRO A 71 6.22 14.27 6.43
C PRO A 71 6.38 14.88 5.04
N SER A 72 5.94 14.13 4.02
CA SER A 72 5.86 14.63 2.65
C SER A 72 4.46 15.19 2.38
N PRO A 73 4.24 15.86 1.24
CA PRO A 73 2.89 16.33 0.90
C PRO A 73 1.84 15.22 0.86
N MET A 74 2.23 14.00 0.56
CA MET A 74 1.31 12.86 0.52
C MET A 74 0.98 12.31 1.91
N THR A 75 1.75 12.64 2.93
CA THR A 75 1.56 12.08 4.26
C THR A 75 0.17 12.38 4.81
N GLU A 76 -0.28 13.63 4.71
CA GLU A 76 -1.62 14.00 5.18
C GLU A 76 -2.72 13.31 4.39
N THR A 77 -2.54 13.17 3.08
CA THR A 77 -3.50 12.48 2.24
C THR A 77 -3.63 11.02 2.65
N VAL A 78 -2.51 10.36 2.92
CA VAL A 78 -2.50 8.98 3.37
C VAL A 78 -3.17 8.83 4.72
N LEU A 79 -2.91 9.75 5.65
CA LEU A 79 -3.54 9.71 6.97
C LEU A 79 -5.05 9.92 6.89
N GLY A 80 -5.50 10.81 6.00
CA GLY A 80 -6.94 11.00 5.76
C GLY A 80 -7.59 9.76 5.16
N PHE A 81 -6.90 9.12 4.21
CA PHE A 81 -7.37 7.87 3.63
C PHE A 81 -7.50 6.78 4.71
N LYS A 82 -6.49 6.67 5.57
CA LYS A 82 -6.50 5.71 6.67
C LYS A 82 -7.72 5.94 7.58
N ALA A 83 -7.96 7.19 7.97
CA ALA A 83 -9.07 7.51 8.87
C ALA A 83 -10.42 7.15 8.25
N GLU A 84 -10.61 7.46 6.97
CA GLU A 84 -11.85 7.13 6.28
C GLU A 84 -12.03 5.62 6.13
N LEU A 85 -10.95 4.91 5.81
CA LEU A 85 -11.01 3.46 5.69
C LEU A 85 -11.34 2.82 7.04
N GLU A 86 -10.74 3.30 8.12
CA GLU A 86 -11.04 2.81 9.48
C GLU A 86 -12.51 3.00 9.83
N LYS A 87 -13.06 4.17 9.47
CA LYS A 87 -14.46 4.47 9.70
C LYS A 87 -15.37 3.49 8.96
N ARG A 88 -15.08 3.25 7.69
CA ARG A 88 -15.88 2.34 6.87
C ARG A 88 -15.77 0.89 7.31
N LEU A 89 -14.60 0.48 7.78
CA LEU A 89 -14.42 -0.85 8.34
C LEU A 89 -15.25 -1.04 9.60
N SER A 90 -15.26 -0.03 10.46
CA SER A 90 -16.09 -0.04 11.67
C SER A 90 -17.57 -0.14 11.32
N GLU A 91 -18.03 0.63 10.34
CA GLU A 91 -19.41 0.58 9.87
C GLU A 91 -19.78 -0.79 9.29
N ALA A 92 -18.80 -1.48 8.74
CA ALA A 92 -18.99 -2.83 8.18
C ALA A 92 -18.82 -3.93 9.22
N ASN A 93 -18.61 -3.59 10.48
CA ASN A 93 -18.35 -4.52 11.58
C ASN A 93 -17.10 -5.38 11.36
N LEU A 94 -16.08 -4.79 10.72
CA LEU A 94 -14.81 -5.46 10.49
C LEU A 94 -13.76 -4.88 11.43
N LYS A 95 -13.22 -5.72 12.31
CA LYS A 95 -12.17 -5.33 13.25
C LYS A 95 -10.81 -5.62 12.63
N ILE A 96 -10.36 -4.71 11.79
CA ILE A 96 -9.11 -4.83 11.05
C ILE A 96 -8.20 -3.67 11.43
N ASP A 97 -6.98 -3.98 11.84
CA ASP A 97 -5.98 -2.96 12.14
C ASP A 97 -5.34 -2.45 10.85
N ILE A 98 -5.20 -1.14 10.75
CA ILE A 98 -4.45 -0.52 9.66
C ILE A 98 -3.15 0.02 10.25
N VAL A 99 -2.04 -0.56 9.81
CA VAL A 99 -0.71 -0.23 10.29
C VAL A 99 0.00 0.60 9.24
N LEU A 100 0.69 1.65 9.66
CA LEU A 100 1.50 2.46 8.75
C LEU A 100 2.90 1.87 8.66
N GLN A 101 3.40 1.72 7.45
CA GLN A 101 4.78 1.34 7.19
C GLN A 101 5.47 2.51 6.50
N ASP A 102 6.46 3.09 7.15
CA ASP A 102 7.19 4.23 6.58
C ASP A 102 7.91 3.82 5.30
N GLU A 103 7.78 4.68 4.31
CA GLU A 103 8.37 4.48 2.99
C GLU A 103 9.20 5.70 2.66
N GLN A 104 10.52 5.58 2.85
CA GLN A 104 11.44 6.68 2.60
C GLN A 104 12.04 6.55 1.21
N TYR A 105 11.96 7.63 0.45
CA TYR A 105 12.64 7.70 -0.84
C TYR A 105 14.06 8.17 -0.62
N SER A 106 15.04 7.33 -0.96
CA SER A 106 16.42 7.76 -0.97
C SER A 106 16.64 8.69 -2.16
N THR A 107 17.68 9.53 -2.07
CA THR A 107 18.04 10.42 -3.19
C THR A 107 18.32 9.61 -4.46
N LEU A 108 18.95 8.46 -4.31
CA LEU A 108 19.26 7.58 -5.43
C LEU A 108 18.00 7.00 -6.06
N GLU A 109 17.05 6.57 -5.25
CA GLU A 109 15.77 6.07 -5.74
C GLU A 109 14.98 7.16 -6.46
N ALA A 110 14.97 8.36 -5.91
CA ALA A 110 14.31 9.50 -6.54
C ALA A 110 14.94 9.84 -7.89
N ALA A 111 16.27 9.83 -7.96
CA ALA A 111 16.98 10.07 -9.21
C ALA A 111 16.69 8.98 -10.24
N SER A 112 16.64 7.75 -9.80
CA SER A 112 16.31 6.60 -10.65
C SER A 112 14.91 6.73 -11.24
N LEU A 113 13.94 7.11 -10.41
CA LEU A 113 12.57 7.34 -10.87
C LEU A 113 12.48 8.47 -11.89
N MET A 114 13.27 9.53 -11.70
CA MET A 114 13.31 10.65 -12.63
C MET A 114 13.94 10.26 -13.97
N HIS A 115 14.96 9.41 -13.93
CA HIS A 115 15.61 8.94 -15.16
C HIS A 115 14.73 8.02 -15.98
N ASP A 116 13.87 7.27 -15.32
CA ASP A 116 12.98 6.32 -15.98
C ASP A 116 11.79 7.02 -16.66
N GLU A 117 11.71 8.33 -16.59
CA GLU A 117 10.65 9.09 -17.27
C GLU A 117 10.68 8.92 -18.78
N ASN A 118 11.76 8.41 -19.36
CA ASN A 118 11.94 8.52 -20.80
C ASN A 118 11.35 7.37 -21.56
N LEU A 119 11.25 6.28 -21.52
CA LEU A 119 10.78 5.36 -22.56
C LEU A 119 9.91 4.22 -22.09
N SER A 120 10.28 3.61 -21.03
CA SER A 120 9.54 2.47 -20.54
C SER A 120 8.63 2.83 -19.38
N HIS A 121 8.76 4.06 -18.90
CA HIS A 121 8.07 4.49 -17.69
C HIS A 121 6.54 4.43 -17.82
N LYS A 122 6.00 4.91 -18.94
CA LYS A 122 4.57 4.89 -19.20
C LYS A 122 4.01 3.47 -19.29
N LYS A 123 4.81 2.53 -19.80
CA LYS A 123 4.39 1.14 -19.93
C LYS A 123 4.58 0.34 -18.65
N GLN A 124 5.54 0.73 -17.82
CA GLN A 124 5.88 0.01 -16.60
C GLN A 124 5.23 0.58 -15.35
N LYS A 125 4.65 1.79 -15.43
CA LYS A 125 4.08 2.46 -14.27
C LYS A 125 3.07 1.61 -13.48
N PRO A 126 2.07 0.97 -14.09
CA PRO A 126 1.15 0.12 -13.34
C PRO A 126 1.87 -1.05 -12.65
N LYS A 127 2.88 -1.60 -13.32
CA LYS A 127 3.68 -2.70 -12.79
C LYS A 127 4.55 -2.23 -11.63
N ILE A 128 5.10 -1.02 -11.72
CA ILE A 128 5.91 -0.43 -10.66
C ILE A 128 5.06 -0.18 -9.41
N ASP A 129 3.85 0.34 -9.58
CA ASP A 129 2.96 0.61 -8.45
C ASP A 129 2.54 -0.68 -7.72
N GLN A 130 2.28 -1.75 -8.46
CA GLN A 130 1.99 -3.05 -7.85
C GLN A 130 3.21 -3.58 -7.09
N VAL A 131 4.39 -3.41 -7.67
CA VAL A 131 5.64 -3.82 -7.03
C VAL A 131 5.89 -2.98 -5.78
N ALA A 132 5.56 -1.69 -5.81
CA ALA A 132 5.71 -0.83 -4.65
C ALA A 132 4.86 -1.32 -3.47
N ALA A 133 3.61 -1.72 -3.73
CA ALA A 133 2.75 -2.27 -2.69
C ALA A 133 3.34 -3.55 -2.10
N CYS A 134 3.90 -4.41 -2.94
CA CYS A 134 4.59 -5.62 -2.49
C CYS A 134 5.81 -5.29 -1.63
N VAL A 135 6.59 -4.30 -2.03
CA VAL A 135 7.79 -3.87 -1.27
C VAL A 135 7.39 -3.34 0.11
N ILE A 136 6.35 -2.53 0.17
CA ILE A 136 5.83 -2.02 1.45
C ILE A 136 5.46 -3.17 2.37
N LEU A 137 4.73 -4.13 1.84
CA LEU A 137 4.27 -5.29 2.61
C LEU A 137 5.43 -6.16 3.05
N GLU A 138 6.39 -6.42 2.18
CA GLU A 138 7.57 -7.21 2.53
C GLU A 138 8.44 -6.53 3.59
N ARG A 139 8.58 -5.20 3.53
CA ARG A 139 9.30 -4.44 4.55
C ARG A 139 8.63 -4.58 5.91
N TYR A 140 7.31 -4.50 5.93
CA TYR A 140 6.54 -4.70 7.15
C TYR A 140 6.76 -6.10 7.71
N LEU A 141 6.71 -7.10 6.86
CA LEU A 141 6.89 -8.49 7.27
C LEU A 141 8.27 -8.71 7.89
N ARG A 142 9.32 -8.21 7.24
CA ARG A 142 10.69 -8.33 7.77
C ARG A 142 10.86 -7.63 9.11
N LYS A 143 10.31 -6.44 9.22
CA LYS A 143 10.39 -5.64 10.45
C LYS A 143 9.72 -6.33 11.63
N ASN A 144 8.69 -7.12 11.37
CA ASN A 144 7.93 -7.82 12.40
C ASN A 144 8.37 -9.28 12.59
N GLY A 145 9.52 -9.65 12.08
CA GLY A 145 10.13 -10.95 12.32
C GLY A 145 9.64 -12.08 11.44
N TYR A 146 8.89 -11.78 10.39
CA TYR A 146 8.48 -12.80 9.42
C TYR A 146 9.64 -13.13 8.49
N ASP A 147 9.71 -14.39 8.11
CA ASP A 147 10.77 -14.91 7.26
C ASP A 147 10.37 -14.76 5.78
N VAL A 148 10.78 -13.66 5.18
CA VAL A 148 10.40 -13.31 3.81
C VAL A 148 11.41 -13.89 2.82
N TRP A 149 10.91 -14.54 1.78
CA TRP A 149 11.73 -15.14 0.72
C TRP A 149 12.27 -14.10 -0.28
#